data_8e5ca107746fb28297d1ce18e359a631
#
_entry.id   8e5ca107746fb28297d1ce18e359a631
#
_cell.length_a   1.000
_cell.length_b   1.000
_cell.length_c   1.000
_cell.angle_alpha   90.00
_cell.angle_beta   90.00
_cell.angle_gamma   90.00
#
_symmetry.space_group_name_H-M   'P 1'
#
loop_
_entity.id
_entity.type
_entity.pdbx_description
1 polymer ?
#
loop_
_entity_poly.entity_id
_entity_poly.type
_entity_poly.pdbx_seq_one_letter_code
_entity_poly.pdbx_strand_id
1 'polypeptide(L)'
;LFVLAAAQSLRPLPLACLLAALIVSAIFGWLRALPCDPSPDPLIPSRERPAALLLAVLLLADGIFVLTPEIGKDALIYHLAVPKLTLAHGGFFPIPGNVFSGYPLLAEMHYLAALAAGGEALAKAMHFALLAGTLLGIGRISRLIRGNAFPVLAMLIFASIPAVFQVSHSAYNDLFVACFTLAALHAFLRWREGRLRGWLALAALFCGAAVACKYTALLLAPLGVLGVLWNHAGSRQSRAALRDLVLYGLAFLAASGPFYLKSWVLTGNPFYPFLWGIFGGRGWDADQARLYDLFVQNLGMGRTWKDYLLLPWNLSLRARTDSPAFDGILGPIFLLTLPFLAGVRRWGAPLKVLLLYGAAAFCFWASSAQQTRYLIPLFAVLAAVVGVLLAASRDRSRPVFWLLALIVAGTGPKAS
;
A
#
# COMPACT_ATOMS: atom_id res chain seq x y z
N LEU A 1 11.06 14.05 12.23
CA LEU A 1 12.22 13.28 11.78
C LEU A 1 12.81 13.82 10.48
N PHE A 2 12.00 13.96 9.42
CA PHE A 2 12.47 14.50 8.14
C PHE A 2 13.16 15.87 8.30
N VAL A 3 12.55 16.79 9.04
CA VAL A 3 13.12 18.14 9.29
C VAL A 3 14.45 18.04 10.04
N LEU A 4 14.53 17.19 11.06
CA LEU A 4 15.79 16.97 11.80
C LEU A 4 16.88 16.38 10.89
N ALA A 5 16.53 15.43 10.02
CA ALA A 5 17.47 14.84 9.07
C ALA A 5 17.95 15.86 8.02
N ALA A 6 17.04 16.68 7.50
CA ALA A 6 17.36 17.74 6.54
C ALA A 6 18.24 18.85 7.17
N ALA A 7 18.03 19.15 8.45
CA ALA A 7 18.81 20.12 9.21
C ALA A 7 20.11 19.55 9.80
N GLN A 8 20.52 18.32 9.45
CA GLN A 8 21.70 17.63 10.02
C GLN A 8 21.70 17.61 11.55
N SER A 9 20.51 17.40 12.15
CA SER A 9 20.26 17.55 13.60
C SER A 9 19.70 16.28 14.23
N LEU A 10 19.96 15.11 13.66
CA LEU A 10 19.60 13.80 14.23
C LEU A 10 20.51 13.44 15.40
N ARG A 11 20.45 14.24 16.44
CA ARG A 11 21.19 14.04 17.69
C ARG A 11 20.30 13.39 18.75
N PRO A 12 20.86 12.71 19.77
CA PRO A 12 20.05 11.98 20.78
C PRO A 12 18.97 12.83 21.43
N LEU A 13 19.28 14.06 21.85
CA LEU A 13 18.32 14.90 22.58
C LEU A 13 17.15 15.38 21.70
N PRO A 14 17.35 16.02 20.51
CA PRO A 14 16.26 16.39 19.60
C PRO A 14 15.40 15.20 19.21
N LEU A 15 16.02 14.04 18.97
CA LEU A 15 15.33 12.82 18.61
C LEU A 15 14.46 12.29 19.74
N ALA A 16 14.99 12.25 20.97
CA ALA A 16 14.24 11.84 22.15
C ALA A 16 13.04 12.76 22.43
N CYS A 17 13.23 14.08 22.32
CA CYS A 17 12.15 15.06 22.48
C CYS A 17 11.05 14.86 21.43
N LEU A 18 11.41 14.63 20.17
CA LEU A 18 10.44 14.37 19.10
C LEU A 18 9.67 13.07 19.33
N LEU A 19 10.35 11.99 19.68
CA LEU A 19 9.72 10.70 19.96
C LEU A 19 8.77 10.80 21.17
N ALA A 20 9.18 11.47 22.25
CA ALA A 20 8.32 11.73 23.39
C ALA A 20 7.07 12.54 23.01
N ALA A 21 7.22 13.61 22.20
CA ALA A 21 6.11 14.41 21.72
C ALA A 21 5.13 13.59 20.85
N LEU A 22 5.64 12.72 19.97
CA LEU A 22 4.82 11.83 19.14
C LEU A 22 4.05 10.81 19.99
N ILE A 23 4.69 10.21 21.00
CA ILE A 23 4.03 9.27 21.93
C ILE A 23 2.91 9.98 22.69
N VAL A 24 3.19 11.16 23.26
CA VAL A 24 2.19 11.96 23.98
C VAL A 24 1.01 12.34 23.06
N SER A 25 1.30 12.78 21.83
CA SER A 25 0.28 13.12 20.84
C SER A 25 -0.57 11.91 20.45
N ALA A 26 0.06 10.75 20.29
CA ALA A 26 -0.64 9.50 19.96
C ALA A 26 -1.56 9.05 21.09
N ILE A 27 -1.07 9.09 22.34
CA ILE A 27 -1.88 8.77 23.55
C ILE A 27 -3.06 9.72 23.66
N PHE A 28 -2.84 11.02 23.49
CA PHE A 28 -3.88 12.04 23.60
C PHE A 28 -4.90 11.92 22.45
N GLY A 29 -4.43 11.64 21.23
CA GLY A 29 -5.29 11.36 20.09
C GLY A 29 -6.12 10.08 20.30
N TRP A 30 -5.50 9.03 20.84
CA TRP A 30 -6.20 7.78 21.17
C TRP A 30 -7.26 7.99 22.26
N LEU A 31 -6.93 8.71 23.35
CA LEU A 31 -7.88 9.04 24.41
C LEU A 31 -9.07 9.87 23.91
N ARG A 32 -8.86 10.77 22.91
CA ARG A 32 -9.95 11.55 22.30
C ARG A 32 -10.74 10.76 21.27
N ALA A 33 -10.13 9.76 20.64
CA ALA A 33 -10.79 8.92 19.64
C ALA A 33 -11.64 7.78 20.23
N LEU A 34 -11.48 7.52 21.54
CA LEU A 34 -12.35 6.62 22.27
C LEU A 34 -13.70 7.33 22.49
N PRO A 35 -14.65 7.24 22.01
CA PRO A 35 -15.85 6.63 21.49
C PRO A 35 -16.63 7.52 20.51
N CYS A 36 -16.15 7.73 19.32
CA CYS A 36 -16.85 8.64 18.40
C CYS A 36 -17.68 7.98 17.30
N ASP A 37 -17.76 6.66 17.26
CA ASP A 37 -18.70 6.00 16.37
C ASP A 37 -19.14 4.66 16.97
N PRO A 38 -20.27 4.59 17.70
CA PRO A 38 -20.91 3.33 18.02
C PRO A 38 -21.48 2.79 16.69
N SER A 39 -20.63 2.25 15.82
CA SER A 39 -21.16 1.44 14.74
C SER A 39 -21.89 0.27 15.42
N PRO A 40 -23.21 0.10 15.18
CA PRO A 40 -24.01 -0.92 15.85
C PRO A 40 -23.57 -2.35 15.46
N ASP A 41 -22.70 -2.46 14.47
CA ASP A 41 -22.21 -3.74 13.98
C ASP A 41 -20.91 -4.16 14.68
N PRO A 42 -20.87 -5.37 15.26
CA PRO A 42 -19.66 -5.89 15.90
C PRO A 42 -18.51 -5.95 14.88
N LEU A 43 -17.28 -5.62 15.33
CA LEU A 43 -16.05 -5.72 14.51
C LEU A 43 -15.92 -7.10 13.86
N ILE A 44 -16.31 -8.16 14.59
CA ILE A 44 -16.31 -9.54 14.13
C ILE A 44 -17.75 -10.06 14.14
N PRO A 45 -18.42 -10.15 12.98
CA PRO A 45 -19.73 -10.77 12.89
C PRO A 45 -19.70 -12.21 13.40
N SER A 46 -20.74 -12.66 14.11
CA SER A 46 -20.79 -14.01 14.69
C SER A 46 -20.58 -15.13 13.65
N ARG A 47 -21.06 -14.91 12.43
CA ARG A 47 -20.89 -15.82 11.29
C ARG A 47 -19.44 -15.95 10.80
N GLU A 48 -18.55 -15.01 11.16
CA GLU A 48 -17.14 -14.98 10.72
C GLU A 48 -16.16 -15.32 11.86
N ARG A 49 -16.64 -15.75 13.03
CA ARG A 49 -15.79 -16.17 14.15
C ARG A 49 -14.73 -17.22 13.78
N PRO A 50 -15.05 -18.27 12.99
CA PRO A 50 -14.03 -19.21 12.55
C PRO A 50 -12.94 -18.57 11.68
N ALA A 51 -13.32 -17.68 10.75
CA ALA A 51 -12.37 -16.93 9.95
C ALA A 51 -11.51 -15.99 10.81
N ALA A 52 -12.09 -15.37 11.84
CA ALA A 52 -11.37 -14.52 12.79
C ALA A 52 -10.35 -15.31 13.61
N LEU A 53 -10.70 -16.54 14.03
CA LEU A 53 -9.75 -17.41 14.72
C LEU A 53 -8.57 -17.82 13.81
N LEU A 54 -8.86 -18.21 12.58
CA LEU A 54 -7.80 -18.54 11.60
C LEU A 54 -6.91 -17.33 11.30
N LEU A 55 -7.50 -16.14 11.14
CA LEU A 55 -6.74 -14.92 10.95
C LEU A 55 -5.85 -14.62 12.16
N ALA A 56 -6.37 -14.78 13.39
CA ALA A 56 -5.58 -14.57 14.60
C ALA A 56 -4.41 -15.55 14.70
N VAL A 57 -4.62 -16.83 14.38
CA VAL A 57 -3.55 -17.84 14.36
C VAL A 57 -2.49 -17.47 13.31
N LEU A 58 -2.90 -17.06 12.11
CA LEU A 58 -1.98 -16.65 11.04
C LEU A 58 -1.15 -15.42 11.47
N LEU A 59 -1.80 -14.40 12.06
CA LEU A 59 -1.11 -13.20 12.53
C LEU A 59 -0.17 -13.48 13.70
N LEU A 60 -0.51 -14.39 14.60
CA LEU A 60 0.37 -14.81 15.68
C LEU A 60 1.60 -15.56 15.13
N ALA A 61 1.40 -16.47 14.19
CA ALA A 61 2.50 -17.19 13.54
C ALA A 61 3.42 -16.21 12.79
N ASP A 62 2.86 -15.28 12.01
CA ASP A 62 3.61 -14.25 11.30
C ASP A 62 4.34 -13.30 12.25
N GLY A 63 3.70 -12.91 13.37
CA GLY A 63 4.28 -12.06 14.41
C GLY A 63 5.54 -12.67 15.07
N ILE A 64 5.66 -14.00 15.13
CA ILE A 64 6.87 -14.67 15.65
C ILE A 64 8.08 -14.36 14.74
N PHE A 65 7.88 -14.31 13.41
CA PHE A 65 8.97 -14.00 12.46
C PHE A 65 9.44 -12.54 12.56
N VAL A 66 8.64 -11.64 13.13
CA VAL A 66 9.09 -10.26 13.41
C VAL A 66 10.28 -10.24 14.36
N LEU A 67 10.37 -11.21 15.28
CA LEU A 67 11.44 -11.29 16.27
C LEU A 67 12.72 -11.99 15.73
N THR A 68 12.67 -12.59 14.54
CA THR A 68 13.84 -13.17 13.91
C THR A 68 14.74 -12.08 13.29
N PRO A 69 16.05 -12.31 13.09
CA PRO A 69 16.90 -11.39 12.36
C PRO A 69 16.35 -11.09 10.96
N GLU A 70 16.60 -9.88 10.46
CA GLU A 70 16.21 -9.51 9.10
C GLU A 70 17.11 -10.19 8.07
N ILE A 71 16.50 -10.82 7.07
CA ILE A 71 17.19 -11.48 5.96
C ILE A 71 16.71 -10.97 4.59
N GLY A 72 15.70 -10.11 4.57
CA GLY A 72 15.12 -9.56 3.35
C GLY A 72 16.13 -8.74 2.58
N LYS A 73 16.34 -9.06 1.31
CA LYS A 73 17.33 -8.42 0.44
C LYS A 73 17.20 -6.90 0.43
N ASP A 74 16.01 -6.38 0.11
CA ASP A 74 15.80 -4.93 0.03
C ASP A 74 15.84 -4.27 1.41
N ALA A 75 15.38 -4.97 2.46
CA ALA A 75 15.48 -4.50 3.84
C ALA A 75 16.94 -4.21 4.21
N LEU A 76 17.86 -5.13 3.90
CA LEU A 76 19.28 -5.00 4.20
C LEU A 76 20.00 -4.02 3.26
N ILE A 77 19.58 -3.92 1.98
CA ILE A 77 20.23 -3.04 0.99
C ILE A 77 19.91 -1.57 1.25
N TYR A 78 18.64 -1.24 1.59
CA TYR A 78 18.29 0.18 1.73
C TYR A 78 17.23 0.50 2.79
N HIS A 79 16.22 -0.34 3.04
CA HIS A 79 15.16 0.02 3.99
C HIS A 79 15.69 0.20 5.43
N LEU A 80 16.70 -0.58 5.84
CA LEU A 80 17.38 -0.42 7.13
C LEU A 80 18.75 0.25 6.99
N ALA A 81 19.50 -0.04 5.91
CA ALA A 81 20.84 0.51 5.73
C ALA A 81 20.82 2.03 5.56
N VAL A 82 19.95 2.58 4.71
CA VAL A 82 19.86 4.04 4.50
C VAL A 82 19.47 4.79 5.78
N PRO A 83 18.42 4.40 6.53
CA PRO A 83 18.13 5.02 7.83
C PRO A 83 19.27 4.91 8.83
N LYS A 84 19.93 3.75 8.94
CA LYS A 84 21.06 3.53 9.84
C LYS A 84 22.22 4.47 9.53
N LEU A 85 22.58 4.58 8.25
CA LEU A 85 23.64 5.49 7.81
C LEU A 85 23.25 6.96 7.98
N THR A 86 21.98 7.31 7.70
CA THR A 86 21.44 8.66 7.92
C THR A 86 21.50 9.05 9.41
N LEU A 87 21.16 8.11 10.30
CA LEU A 87 21.23 8.32 11.74
C LEU A 87 22.70 8.49 12.20
N ALA A 88 23.60 7.64 11.74
CA ALA A 88 25.02 7.71 12.08
C ALA A 88 25.70 9.00 11.58
N HIS A 89 25.30 9.50 10.42
CA HIS A 89 25.79 10.75 9.85
C HIS A 89 25.18 12.00 10.51
N GLY A 90 24.03 11.84 11.19
CA GLY A 90 23.30 12.94 11.81
C GLY A 90 22.32 13.64 10.88
N GLY A 91 22.12 13.18 9.63
CA GLY A 91 21.22 13.76 8.66
C GLY A 91 21.36 13.17 7.25
N PHE A 92 20.59 13.70 6.31
CA PHE A 92 20.66 13.26 4.91
C PHE A 92 21.97 13.61 4.26
N PHE A 93 22.52 12.68 3.52
CA PHE A 93 23.72 12.87 2.70
C PHE A 93 23.68 11.91 1.50
N PRO A 94 24.42 12.19 0.42
CA PRO A 94 24.58 11.24 -0.68
C PRO A 94 25.34 10.00 -0.21
N ILE A 95 24.75 8.82 -0.38
CA ILE A 95 25.38 7.53 -0.04
C ILE A 95 25.99 6.95 -1.32
N PRO A 96 27.32 6.98 -1.51
CA PRO A 96 27.93 6.46 -2.72
C PRO A 96 27.60 4.99 -2.95
N GLY A 97 27.27 4.63 -4.17
CA GLY A 97 26.95 3.25 -4.56
C GLY A 97 25.57 2.75 -4.14
N ASN A 98 24.80 3.54 -3.40
CA ASN A 98 23.42 3.19 -3.03
C ASN A 98 22.41 4.10 -3.71
N VAL A 99 21.92 3.70 -4.89
CA VAL A 99 20.93 4.43 -5.69
C VAL A 99 19.64 4.69 -4.91
N PHE A 100 19.25 3.79 -4.02
CA PHE A 100 18.00 3.88 -3.25
C PHE A 100 18.01 5.02 -2.23
N SER A 101 19.17 5.55 -1.83
CA SER A 101 19.27 6.72 -0.95
C SER A 101 18.65 7.99 -1.58
N GLY A 102 18.57 8.03 -2.91
CA GLY A 102 17.90 9.10 -3.66
C GLY A 102 16.38 8.98 -3.75
N TYR A 103 15.79 7.83 -3.38
CA TYR A 103 14.34 7.59 -3.46
C TYR A 103 13.58 8.44 -2.43
N PRO A 104 12.23 8.60 -2.61
CA PRO A 104 11.37 9.04 -1.52
C PRO A 104 11.45 8.04 -0.37
N LEU A 105 11.69 8.50 0.85
CA LEU A 105 12.06 7.67 2.00
C LEU A 105 11.10 7.83 3.19
N LEU A 106 9.79 7.99 2.97
CA LEU A 106 8.84 8.16 4.09
C LEU A 106 8.80 6.92 4.99
N ALA A 107 8.75 5.72 4.41
CA ALA A 107 8.79 4.47 5.18
C ALA A 107 10.09 4.35 5.98
N GLU A 108 11.20 4.69 5.36
CA GLU A 108 12.54 4.67 5.93
C GLU A 108 12.70 5.68 7.08
N MET A 109 11.95 6.80 7.08
CA MET A 109 11.91 7.71 8.23
C MET A 109 11.25 7.09 9.46
N HIS A 110 10.27 6.20 9.28
CA HIS A 110 9.72 5.42 10.39
C HIS A 110 10.75 4.41 10.90
N TYR A 111 11.48 3.75 10.00
CA TYR A 111 12.55 2.84 10.38
C TYR A 111 13.73 3.55 11.06
N LEU A 112 14.03 4.79 10.68
CA LEU A 112 15.02 5.60 11.40
C LEU A 112 14.61 5.79 12.86
N ALA A 113 13.33 6.10 13.13
CA ALA A 113 12.81 6.19 14.50
C ALA A 113 12.91 4.86 15.25
N ALA A 114 12.55 3.76 14.57
CA ALA A 114 12.60 2.42 15.16
C ALA A 114 14.04 2.01 15.51
N LEU A 115 14.98 2.23 14.60
CA LEU A 115 16.40 1.93 14.82
C LEU A 115 16.99 2.75 15.95
N ALA A 116 16.59 4.01 16.09
CA ALA A 116 17.02 4.87 17.18
C ALA A 116 16.46 4.45 18.56
N ALA A 117 15.25 3.85 18.59
CA ALA A 117 14.54 3.52 19.82
C ALA A 117 14.69 2.06 20.27
N GLY A 118 14.77 1.10 19.36
CA GLY A 118 14.72 -0.33 19.70
C GLY A 118 15.30 -1.27 18.65
N GLY A 119 15.94 -0.71 17.62
CA GLY A 119 16.64 -1.51 16.61
C GLY A 119 15.76 -2.15 15.56
N GLU A 120 16.28 -3.20 14.96
CA GLU A 120 15.72 -3.87 13.77
C GLU A 120 14.36 -4.53 14.03
N ALA A 121 14.21 -5.21 15.18
CA ALA A 121 12.94 -5.86 15.53
C ALA A 121 11.79 -4.85 15.64
N LEU A 122 12.05 -3.64 16.17
CA LEU A 122 11.05 -2.58 16.24
C LEU A 122 10.71 -2.06 14.83
N ALA A 123 11.66 -1.96 13.90
CA ALA A 123 11.40 -1.60 12.51
C ALA A 123 10.47 -2.62 11.83
N LYS A 124 10.74 -3.92 11.98
CA LYS A 124 9.88 -5.01 11.49
C LYS A 124 8.49 -4.95 12.14
N ALA A 125 8.42 -4.74 13.46
CA ALA A 125 7.15 -4.60 14.17
C ALA A 125 6.30 -3.42 13.67
N MET A 126 6.92 -2.31 13.28
CA MET A 126 6.21 -1.17 12.67
C MET A 126 5.63 -1.54 11.31
N HIS A 127 6.36 -2.27 10.47
CA HIS A 127 5.82 -2.77 9.19
C HIS A 127 4.68 -3.76 9.40
N PHE A 128 4.84 -4.68 10.36
CA PHE A 128 3.80 -5.63 10.74
C PHE A 128 2.54 -4.95 11.30
N ALA A 129 2.69 -3.86 12.06
CA ALA A 129 1.54 -3.07 12.53
C ALA A 129 0.74 -2.45 11.38
N LEU A 130 1.37 -2.15 10.24
CA LEU A 130 0.68 -1.68 9.05
C LEU A 130 -0.11 -2.79 8.35
N LEU A 131 0.24 -4.08 8.55
CA LEU A 131 -0.64 -5.18 8.17
C LEU A 131 -2.00 -5.05 8.88
N ALA A 132 -2.00 -4.83 10.21
CA ALA A 132 -3.24 -4.62 10.95
C ALA A 132 -4.03 -3.41 10.42
N GLY A 133 -3.36 -2.29 10.14
CA GLY A 133 -3.97 -1.12 9.51
C GLY A 133 -4.59 -1.43 8.13
N THR A 134 -3.89 -2.21 7.31
CA THR A 134 -4.35 -2.66 5.99
C THR A 134 -5.59 -3.56 6.14
N LEU A 135 -5.56 -4.52 7.04
CA LEU A 135 -6.69 -5.42 7.32
C LEU A 135 -7.93 -4.63 7.77
N LEU A 136 -7.78 -3.69 8.69
CA LEU A 136 -8.87 -2.79 9.09
C LEU A 136 -9.42 -1.98 7.91
N GLY A 137 -8.54 -1.48 7.04
CA GLY A 137 -8.91 -0.80 5.80
C GLY A 137 -9.75 -1.68 4.87
N ILE A 138 -9.33 -2.94 4.66
CA ILE A 138 -10.08 -3.94 3.88
C ILE A 138 -11.48 -4.12 4.45
N GLY A 139 -11.57 -4.33 5.76
CA GLY A 139 -12.86 -4.54 6.42
C GLY A 139 -13.80 -3.34 6.32
N ARG A 140 -13.28 -2.12 6.53
CA ARG A 140 -14.06 -0.88 6.43
C ARG A 140 -14.55 -0.62 5.01
N ILE A 141 -13.68 -0.80 4.00
CA ILE A 141 -14.05 -0.63 2.59
C ILE A 141 -15.11 -1.67 2.19
N SER A 142 -14.94 -2.94 2.57
CA SER A 142 -15.93 -3.98 2.28
C SER A 142 -17.31 -3.61 2.80
N ARG A 143 -17.42 -3.16 4.06
CA ARG A 143 -18.66 -2.74 4.69
C ARG A 143 -19.25 -1.46 4.07
N LEU A 144 -18.39 -0.51 3.69
CA LEU A 144 -18.81 0.72 3.02
C LEU A 144 -19.52 0.43 1.69
N ILE A 145 -19.04 -0.59 0.94
CA ILE A 145 -19.65 -1.00 -0.32
C ILE A 145 -20.94 -1.78 -0.07
N ARG A 146 -20.93 -2.67 0.94
CA ARG A 146 -22.06 -3.52 1.28
C ARG A 146 -22.04 -3.86 2.77
N GLY A 147 -23.01 -3.35 3.53
CA GLY A 147 -23.05 -3.50 4.99
C GLY A 147 -22.97 -4.95 5.49
N ASN A 148 -23.58 -5.91 4.74
CA ASN A 148 -23.51 -7.33 5.07
C ASN A 148 -22.34 -8.10 4.41
N ALA A 149 -21.28 -7.40 3.92
CA ALA A 149 -20.07 -8.02 3.39
C ALA A 149 -19.43 -9.01 4.38
N PHE A 150 -18.45 -9.77 3.91
CA PHE A 150 -17.62 -10.67 4.73
C PHE A 150 -16.25 -10.03 5.00
N PRO A 151 -16.16 -9.04 5.92
CA PRO A 151 -14.95 -8.28 6.14
C PRO A 151 -13.80 -9.14 6.69
N VAL A 152 -14.07 -10.04 7.64
CA VAL A 152 -13.02 -10.86 8.26
C VAL A 152 -12.47 -11.89 7.27
N LEU A 153 -13.34 -12.47 6.45
CA LEU A 153 -12.92 -13.39 5.39
C LEU A 153 -12.09 -12.66 4.32
N ALA A 154 -12.43 -11.42 3.98
CA ALA A 154 -11.62 -10.59 3.09
C ALA A 154 -10.23 -10.30 3.69
N MET A 155 -10.16 -10.00 4.99
CA MET A 155 -8.88 -9.83 5.72
C MET A 155 -8.05 -11.11 5.69
N LEU A 156 -8.68 -12.27 5.96
CA LEU A 156 -8.01 -13.57 5.95
C LEU A 156 -7.47 -13.90 4.55
N ILE A 157 -8.26 -13.67 3.49
CA ILE A 157 -7.81 -13.83 2.10
C ILE A 157 -6.54 -13.02 1.86
N PHE A 158 -6.52 -11.75 2.23
CA PHE A 158 -5.36 -10.90 2.02
C PHE A 158 -4.14 -11.38 2.80
N ALA A 159 -4.29 -11.65 4.10
CA ALA A 159 -3.21 -12.08 4.96
C ALA A 159 -2.64 -13.48 4.58
N SER A 160 -3.45 -14.32 3.92
CA SER A 160 -3.03 -15.65 3.48
C SER A 160 -2.32 -15.68 2.12
N ILE A 161 -2.20 -14.53 1.42
CA ILE A 161 -1.43 -14.46 0.17
C ILE A 161 0.06 -14.64 0.49
N PRO A 162 0.76 -15.65 -0.10
CA PRO A 162 2.15 -15.92 0.24
C PRO A 162 3.08 -14.70 0.11
N ALA A 163 2.91 -13.88 -0.94
CA ALA A 163 3.68 -12.65 -1.12
C ALA A 163 3.41 -11.61 -0.02
N VAL A 164 2.20 -11.56 0.54
CA VAL A 164 1.87 -10.68 1.68
C VAL A 164 2.51 -11.20 2.95
N PHE A 165 2.37 -12.50 3.23
CA PHE A 165 2.99 -13.15 4.38
C PHE A 165 4.51 -12.98 4.38
N GLN A 166 5.16 -13.14 3.21
CA GLN A 166 6.62 -13.01 3.06
C GLN A 166 7.12 -11.61 3.42
N VAL A 167 6.40 -10.54 3.04
CA VAL A 167 6.86 -9.17 3.31
C VAL A 167 6.40 -8.63 4.65
N SER A 168 5.35 -9.18 5.27
CA SER A 168 4.72 -8.61 6.46
C SER A 168 5.63 -8.58 7.69
N HIS A 169 6.51 -9.57 7.83
CA HIS A 169 7.48 -9.68 8.94
C HIS A 169 8.89 -9.18 8.58
N SER A 170 9.06 -8.53 7.42
CA SER A 170 10.31 -7.90 6.98
C SER A 170 10.21 -6.38 6.98
N ALA A 171 11.34 -5.69 7.08
CA ALA A 171 11.37 -4.23 7.03
C ALA A 171 11.31 -3.70 5.57
N TYR A 172 10.17 -3.92 4.91
CA TYR A 172 9.85 -3.44 3.56
C TYR A 172 8.96 -2.20 3.59
N ASN A 173 8.58 -1.64 2.44
CA ASN A 173 7.67 -0.50 2.36
C ASN A 173 6.31 -0.82 1.74
N ASP A 174 6.06 -2.07 1.37
CA ASP A 174 4.87 -2.48 0.63
C ASP A 174 3.58 -2.32 1.45
N LEU A 175 3.61 -2.64 2.75
CA LEU A 175 2.45 -2.44 3.62
C LEU A 175 2.21 -0.97 4.00
N PHE A 176 3.24 -0.11 3.98
CA PHE A 176 3.02 1.35 4.05
C PHE A 176 2.18 1.80 2.86
N VAL A 177 2.58 1.41 1.65
CA VAL A 177 1.84 1.76 0.43
C VAL A 177 0.43 1.18 0.45
N ALA A 178 0.25 -0.08 0.86
CA ALA A 178 -1.06 -0.72 0.94
C ALA A 178 -1.99 -0.02 1.94
N CYS A 179 -1.51 0.21 3.15
CA CYS A 179 -2.26 0.88 4.22
C CYS A 179 -2.67 2.30 3.80
N PHE A 180 -1.74 3.09 3.30
CA PHE A 180 -2.02 4.46 2.86
C PHE A 180 -2.93 4.50 1.62
N THR A 181 -2.80 3.57 0.68
CA THR A 181 -3.70 3.45 -0.47
C THR A 181 -5.13 3.15 -0.03
N LEU A 182 -5.33 2.19 0.88
CA LEU A 182 -6.67 1.89 1.41
C LEU A 182 -7.24 3.04 2.20
N ALA A 183 -6.43 3.72 3.03
CA ALA A 183 -6.86 4.90 3.77
C ALA A 183 -7.27 6.04 2.82
N ALA A 184 -6.51 6.26 1.74
CA ALA A 184 -6.83 7.24 0.70
C ALA A 184 -8.15 6.91 -0.01
N LEU A 185 -8.32 5.65 -0.45
CA LEU A 185 -9.55 5.19 -1.11
C LEU A 185 -10.76 5.28 -0.17
N HIS A 186 -10.62 4.85 1.08
CA HIS A 186 -11.69 4.98 2.08
C HIS A 186 -12.09 6.44 2.31
N ALA A 187 -11.11 7.32 2.54
CA ALA A 187 -11.37 8.75 2.75
C ALA A 187 -11.99 9.40 1.50
N PHE A 188 -11.54 9.02 0.30
CA PHE A 188 -12.13 9.50 -0.95
C PHE A 188 -13.59 9.06 -1.10
N LEU A 189 -13.92 7.82 -0.78
CA LEU A 189 -15.29 7.31 -0.82
C LEU A 189 -16.18 8.05 0.18
N ARG A 190 -15.69 8.29 1.41
CA ARG A 190 -16.41 9.09 2.43
C ARG A 190 -16.63 10.53 2.00
N TRP A 191 -15.64 11.15 1.34
CA TRP A 191 -15.82 12.48 0.76
C TRP A 191 -16.90 12.48 -0.32
N ARG A 192 -16.94 11.47 -1.17
CA ARG A 192 -17.98 11.38 -2.21
C ARG A 192 -19.40 11.26 -1.65
N GLU A 193 -19.57 10.58 -0.52
CA GLU A 193 -20.86 10.46 0.15
C GLU A 193 -21.31 11.76 0.80
N GLY A 194 -20.49 12.30 1.70
CA GLY A 194 -20.86 13.40 2.59
C GLY A 194 -20.35 14.77 2.16
N ARG A 195 -19.51 14.88 1.15
CA ARG A 195 -18.89 16.13 0.64
C ARG A 195 -18.09 16.92 1.69
N LEU A 196 -17.75 16.31 2.82
CA LEU A 196 -16.94 16.95 3.85
C LEU A 196 -15.49 17.03 3.40
N ARG A 197 -14.97 18.26 3.23
CA ARG A 197 -13.62 18.51 2.73
C ARG A 197 -12.50 17.92 3.55
N GLY A 198 -12.70 17.73 4.85
CA GLY A 198 -11.75 17.03 5.70
C GLY A 198 -11.41 15.62 5.18
N TRP A 199 -12.41 14.90 4.64
CA TRP A 199 -12.18 13.61 4.01
C TRP A 199 -11.39 13.70 2.71
N LEU A 200 -11.58 14.75 1.91
CA LEU A 200 -10.78 14.99 0.70
C LEU A 200 -9.33 15.31 1.05
N ALA A 201 -9.11 16.16 2.06
CA ALA A 201 -7.76 16.47 2.54
C ALA A 201 -7.05 15.22 3.06
N LEU A 202 -7.75 14.37 3.84
CA LEU A 202 -7.21 13.08 4.30
C LEU A 202 -6.90 12.13 3.14
N ALA A 203 -7.77 12.03 2.14
CA ALA A 203 -7.51 11.23 0.95
C ALA A 203 -6.24 11.69 0.24
N ALA A 204 -6.07 13.00 0.07
CA ALA A 204 -4.88 13.59 -0.56
C ALA A 204 -3.60 13.38 0.26
N LEU A 205 -3.67 13.56 1.60
CA LEU A 205 -2.54 13.30 2.50
C LEU A 205 -2.08 11.84 2.42
N PHE A 206 -3.02 10.89 2.46
CA PHE A 206 -2.67 9.47 2.34
C PHE A 206 -2.17 9.10 0.94
N CYS A 207 -2.71 9.69 -0.13
CA CYS A 207 -2.14 9.56 -1.48
C CYS A 207 -0.69 10.06 -1.50
N GLY A 208 -0.43 11.25 -0.97
CA GLY A 208 0.91 11.82 -0.88
C GLY A 208 1.87 10.97 -0.05
N ALA A 209 1.40 10.42 1.07
CA ALA A 209 2.18 9.52 1.92
C ALA A 209 2.54 8.20 1.19
N ALA A 210 1.60 7.59 0.47
CA ALA A 210 1.87 6.39 -0.33
C ALA A 210 2.95 6.68 -1.39
N VAL A 211 2.82 7.81 -2.10
CA VAL A 211 3.76 8.26 -3.13
C VAL A 211 5.13 8.60 -2.53
N ALA A 212 5.18 9.11 -1.31
CA ALA A 212 6.42 9.37 -0.58
C ALA A 212 7.10 8.08 -0.06
N CYS A 213 6.39 6.95 -0.02
CA CYS A 213 6.98 5.64 0.31
C CYS A 213 7.57 4.95 -0.93
N LYS A 214 6.90 5.02 -2.09
CA LYS A 214 7.28 4.21 -3.25
C LYS A 214 6.74 4.79 -4.55
N TYR A 215 7.56 4.80 -5.60
CA TYR A 215 7.17 5.28 -6.94
C TYR A 215 6.00 4.51 -7.56
N THR A 216 5.81 3.24 -7.20
CA THR A 216 4.66 2.46 -7.69
C THR A 216 3.31 3.05 -7.29
N ALA A 217 3.27 3.90 -6.26
CA ALA A 217 2.08 4.63 -5.83
C ALA A 217 1.80 5.92 -6.62
N LEU A 218 2.72 6.36 -7.52
CA LEU A 218 2.56 7.61 -8.29
C LEU A 218 1.23 7.68 -9.06
N LEU A 219 0.70 6.53 -9.45
CA LEU A 219 -0.61 6.43 -10.10
C LEU A 219 -1.75 7.04 -9.27
N LEU A 220 -1.65 7.06 -7.94
CA LEU A 220 -2.69 7.63 -7.07
C LEU A 220 -2.88 9.13 -7.30
N ALA A 221 -1.83 9.85 -7.67
CA ALA A 221 -1.91 11.29 -7.90
C ALA A 221 -2.88 11.67 -9.04
N PRO A 222 -2.69 11.19 -10.29
CA PRO A 222 -3.63 11.47 -11.38
C PRO A 222 -5.01 10.86 -11.14
N LEU A 223 -5.11 9.67 -10.53
CA LEU A 223 -6.41 9.06 -10.22
C LEU A 223 -7.20 9.89 -9.22
N GLY A 224 -6.55 10.48 -8.21
CA GLY A 224 -7.20 11.38 -7.27
C GLY A 224 -7.72 12.65 -7.93
N VAL A 225 -6.91 13.29 -8.80
CA VAL A 225 -7.34 14.46 -9.59
C VAL A 225 -8.55 14.11 -10.47
N LEU A 226 -8.45 13.02 -11.23
CA LEU A 226 -9.56 12.54 -12.08
C LEU A 226 -10.81 12.20 -11.25
N GLY A 227 -10.63 11.64 -10.05
CA GLY A 227 -11.71 11.36 -9.12
C GLY A 227 -12.43 12.63 -8.64
N VAL A 228 -11.68 13.69 -8.33
CA VAL A 228 -12.26 14.99 -7.97
C VAL A 228 -13.03 15.58 -9.16
N LEU A 229 -12.44 15.58 -10.36
CA LEU A 229 -13.09 16.04 -11.57
C LEU A 229 -14.36 15.25 -11.88
N TRP A 230 -14.31 13.93 -11.81
CA TRP A 230 -15.48 13.08 -12.02
C TRP A 230 -16.61 13.37 -11.02
N ASN A 231 -16.25 13.66 -9.78
CA ASN A 231 -17.24 13.99 -8.75
C ASN A 231 -17.94 15.32 -8.99
N HIS A 232 -17.34 16.23 -9.77
CA HIS A 232 -17.94 17.49 -10.20
C HIS A 232 -18.46 17.46 -11.64
N ALA A 233 -18.32 16.34 -12.37
CA ALA A 233 -18.82 16.20 -13.74
C ALA A 233 -20.34 16.40 -13.77
N GLY A 234 -20.78 17.24 -14.71
CA GLY A 234 -22.21 17.61 -14.83
C GLY A 234 -22.68 18.72 -13.90
N SER A 235 -21.85 19.17 -12.94
CA SER A 235 -22.18 20.34 -12.12
C SER A 235 -21.69 21.63 -12.80
N ARG A 236 -22.50 22.69 -12.81
CA ARG A 236 -22.07 24.03 -13.27
C ARG A 236 -21.16 24.75 -12.27
N GLN A 237 -20.70 24.08 -11.22
CA GLN A 237 -19.93 24.65 -10.09
C GLN A 237 -18.42 24.55 -10.32
N SER A 238 -17.88 25.20 -11.36
CA SER A 238 -16.44 25.19 -11.67
C SER A 238 -15.57 25.70 -10.51
N ARG A 239 -16.05 26.71 -9.75
CA ARG A 239 -15.33 27.23 -8.57
C ARG A 239 -15.20 26.20 -7.44
N ALA A 240 -16.22 25.36 -7.22
CA ALA A 240 -16.14 24.30 -6.22
C ALA A 240 -15.16 23.20 -6.63
N ALA A 241 -15.16 22.82 -7.90
CA ALA A 241 -14.20 21.86 -8.46
C ALA A 241 -12.76 22.37 -8.32
N LEU A 242 -12.50 23.62 -8.70
CA LEU A 242 -11.16 24.25 -8.56
C LEU A 242 -10.70 24.26 -7.10
N ARG A 243 -11.56 24.66 -6.18
CA ARG A 243 -11.23 24.71 -4.74
C ARG A 243 -10.91 23.31 -4.19
N ASP A 244 -11.65 22.28 -4.58
CA ASP A 244 -11.41 20.92 -4.13
C ASP A 244 -10.14 20.34 -4.78
N LEU A 245 -9.82 20.69 -6.02
CA LEU A 245 -8.54 20.37 -6.67
C LEU A 245 -7.34 21.05 -5.97
N VAL A 246 -7.47 22.34 -5.63
CA VAL A 246 -6.42 23.07 -4.89
C VAL A 246 -6.21 22.43 -3.52
N LEU A 247 -7.28 22.13 -2.77
CA LEU A 247 -7.19 21.44 -1.49
C LEU A 247 -6.48 20.09 -1.63
N TYR A 248 -6.89 19.28 -2.64
CA TYR A 248 -6.27 18.00 -2.92
C TYR A 248 -4.77 18.17 -3.23
N GLY A 249 -4.42 19.08 -4.14
CA GLY A 249 -3.04 19.34 -4.53
C GLY A 249 -2.16 19.79 -3.37
N LEU A 250 -2.63 20.74 -2.56
CA LEU A 250 -1.87 21.24 -1.40
C LEU A 250 -1.67 20.16 -0.34
N ALA A 251 -2.70 19.39 0.00
CA ALA A 251 -2.61 18.29 0.98
C ALA A 251 -1.70 17.16 0.47
N PHE A 252 -1.82 16.80 -0.82
CA PHE A 252 -0.94 15.82 -1.47
C PHE A 252 0.53 16.25 -1.41
N LEU A 253 0.82 17.50 -1.81
CA LEU A 253 2.18 18.05 -1.81
C LEU A 253 2.74 18.22 -0.39
N ALA A 254 1.91 18.54 0.59
CA ALA A 254 2.35 18.61 1.98
C ALA A 254 2.92 17.26 2.48
N ALA A 255 2.35 16.14 2.03
CA ALA A 255 2.82 14.81 2.43
C ALA A 255 3.99 14.30 1.55
N SER A 256 3.95 14.54 0.23
CA SER A 256 4.95 14.00 -0.71
C SER A 256 6.08 14.97 -1.03
N GLY A 257 5.79 16.26 -1.13
CA GLY A 257 6.72 17.28 -1.62
C GLY A 257 8.09 17.32 -0.95
N PRO A 258 8.18 17.26 0.39
CA PRO A 258 9.47 17.26 1.08
C PRO A 258 10.41 16.14 0.61
N PHE A 259 9.89 14.94 0.35
CA PHE A 259 10.68 13.79 -0.05
C PHE A 259 11.20 13.91 -1.48
N TYR A 260 10.40 14.44 -2.40
CA TYR A 260 10.81 14.70 -3.77
C TYR A 260 11.79 15.89 -3.85
N LEU A 261 11.59 16.91 -3.01
CA LEU A 261 12.53 18.02 -2.85
C LEU A 261 13.90 17.52 -2.33
N LYS A 262 13.90 16.63 -1.32
CA LYS A 262 15.12 15.95 -0.83
C LYS A 262 15.85 15.25 -1.99
N SER A 263 15.13 14.45 -2.78
CA SER A 263 15.72 13.74 -3.92
C SER A 263 16.34 14.74 -4.91
N TRP A 264 15.63 15.80 -5.24
CA TRP A 264 16.14 16.86 -6.13
C TRP A 264 17.39 17.54 -5.60
N VAL A 265 17.39 17.94 -4.33
CA VAL A 265 18.53 18.63 -3.69
C VAL A 265 19.76 17.71 -3.66
N LEU A 266 19.60 16.43 -3.31
CA LEU A 266 20.70 15.49 -3.18
C LEU A 266 21.24 15.01 -4.53
N THR A 267 20.38 14.78 -5.52
CA THR A 267 20.75 14.11 -6.76
C THR A 267 20.60 14.96 -8.01
N GLY A 268 19.92 16.11 -7.94
CA GLY A 268 19.55 16.93 -9.11
C GLY A 268 18.32 16.42 -9.86
N ASN A 269 17.70 15.31 -9.40
CA ASN A 269 16.57 14.69 -10.06
C ASN A 269 15.46 14.37 -9.02
N PRO A 270 14.27 14.97 -9.11
CA PRO A 270 13.19 14.72 -8.15
C PRO A 270 12.65 13.28 -8.24
N PHE A 271 12.81 12.60 -9.36
CA PHE A 271 12.36 11.22 -9.61
C PHE A 271 13.52 10.22 -9.70
N TYR A 272 14.65 10.57 -9.08
CA TYR A 272 15.88 9.77 -9.15
C TYR A 272 15.67 8.29 -8.81
N PRO A 273 16.24 7.34 -9.60
CA PRO A 273 17.09 7.51 -10.77
C PRO A 273 16.29 7.55 -12.10
N PHE A 274 14.95 7.55 -12.03
CA PHE A 274 14.08 7.56 -13.21
C PHE A 274 14.12 8.90 -13.92
N LEU A 275 13.61 8.91 -15.17
CA LEU A 275 13.59 10.10 -16.03
C LEU A 275 14.99 10.73 -16.20
N TRP A 276 16.03 9.90 -16.20
CA TRP A 276 17.41 10.34 -16.30
C TRP A 276 17.65 11.18 -17.55
N GLY A 277 17.07 10.81 -18.69
CA GLY A 277 17.17 11.57 -19.94
C GLY A 277 16.63 13.00 -19.87
N ILE A 278 15.79 13.33 -18.86
CA ILE A 278 15.20 14.66 -18.66
C ILE A 278 15.97 15.44 -17.58
N PHE A 279 16.24 14.82 -16.45
CA PHE A 279 16.80 15.48 -15.26
C PHE A 279 18.26 15.17 -15.01
N GLY A 280 18.83 14.13 -15.65
CA GLY A 280 20.14 13.59 -15.27
C GLY A 280 20.09 12.96 -13.88
N GLY A 281 21.22 13.06 -13.15
CA GLY A 281 21.29 12.62 -11.76
C GLY A 281 22.74 12.51 -11.30
N ARG A 282 23.09 13.12 -10.17
CA ARG A 282 24.42 13.00 -9.58
C ARG A 282 24.66 11.58 -9.10
N GLY A 283 25.81 10.97 -9.46
CA GLY A 283 26.14 9.59 -9.11
C GLY A 283 25.37 8.51 -9.89
N TRP A 284 24.77 8.89 -11.03
CA TRP A 284 24.04 8.00 -11.94
C TRP A 284 24.32 8.44 -13.38
N ASP A 285 24.83 7.55 -14.20
CA ASP A 285 25.17 7.80 -15.59
C ASP A 285 24.22 7.10 -16.57
N ALA A 286 24.46 7.30 -17.87
CA ALA A 286 23.63 6.74 -18.93
C ALA A 286 23.68 5.21 -18.98
N ASP A 287 24.85 4.62 -18.71
CA ASP A 287 25.02 3.16 -18.74
C ASP A 287 24.29 2.52 -17.56
N GLN A 288 24.39 3.10 -16.38
CA GLN A 288 23.66 2.66 -15.20
C GLN A 288 22.15 2.77 -15.42
N ALA A 289 21.67 3.88 -15.99
CA ALA A 289 20.26 4.06 -16.33
C ALA A 289 19.77 2.97 -17.31
N ARG A 290 20.54 2.70 -18.36
CA ARG A 290 20.25 1.66 -19.34
C ARG A 290 20.23 0.25 -18.71
N LEU A 291 21.22 -0.07 -17.88
CA LEU A 291 21.29 -1.36 -17.18
C LEU A 291 20.11 -1.55 -16.23
N TYR A 292 19.70 -0.48 -15.54
CA TYR A 292 18.53 -0.51 -14.66
C TYR A 292 17.23 -0.74 -15.44
N ASP A 293 17.07 -0.08 -16.59
CA ASP A 293 15.91 -0.30 -17.46
C ASP A 293 15.87 -1.75 -17.99
N LEU A 294 17.00 -2.30 -18.41
CA LEU A 294 17.12 -3.70 -18.81
C LEU A 294 16.75 -4.65 -17.66
N PHE A 295 17.22 -4.37 -16.44
CA PHE A 295 16.85 -5.15 -15.27
C PHE A 295 15.32 -5.14 -15.04
N VAL A 296 14.68 -3.95 -15.09
CA VAL A 296 13.23 -3.81 -14.92
C VAL A 296 12.46 -4.54 -16.01
N GLN A 297 12.93 -4.49 -17.27
CA GLN A 297 12.29 -5.17 -18.39
C GLN A 297 12.38 -6.70 -18.30
N ASN A 298 13.42 -7.23 -17.65
CA ASN A 298 13.58 -8.67 -17.44
C ASN A 298 12.76 -9.24 -16.29
N LEU A 299 12.11 -8.38 -15.48
CA LEU A 299 11.17 -8.84 -14.46
C LEU A 299 9.83 -9.24 -15.09
N GLY A 300 9.31 -10.40 -14.71
CA GLY A 300 8.06 -10.96 -15.24
C GLY A 300 8.30 -12.15 -16.15
N MET A 301 7.38 -12.41 -17.07
CA MET A 301 7.40 -13.55 -17.99
C MET A 301 7.23 -13.09 -19.45
N GLY A 302 7.83 -11.99 -19.83
CA GLY A 302 7.82 -11.44 -21.17
C GLY A 302 6.93 -10.20 -21.34
N ARG A 303 7.04 -9.56 -22.51
CA ARG A 303 6.41 -8.26 -22.83
C ARG A 303 5.72 -8.26 -24.21
N THR A 304 5.48 -9.44 -24.80
CA THR A 304 4.69 -9.54 -26.03
C THR A 304 3.20 -9.39 -25.73
N TRP A 305 2.37 -9.12 -26.73
CA TRP A 305 0.93 -9.03 -26.52
C TRP A 305 0.31 -10.32 -25.96
N LYS A 306 0.90 -11.48 -26.28
CA LYS A 306 0.50 -12.79 -25.72
C LYS A 306 0.84 -12.87 -24.23
N ASP A 307 2.01 -12.37 -23.83
CA ASP A 307 2.43 -12.35 -22.43
C ASP A 307 1.51 -11.46 -21.61
N TYR A 308 1.12 -10.29 -22.14
CA TYR A 308 0.14 -9.42 -21.47
C TYR A 308 -1.25 -10.05 -21.35
N LEU A 309 -1.71 -10.79 -22.36
CA LEU A 309 -2.98 -11.51 -22.30
C LEU A 309 -2.94 -12.61 -21.23
N LEU A 310 -1.82 -13.29 -21.10
CA LEU A 310 -1.62 -14.38 -20.14
C LEU A 310 -1.18 -13.89 -18.74
N LEU A 311 -0.97 -12.57 -18.53
CA LEU A 311 -0.49 -12.03 -17.25
C LEU A 311 -1.32 -12.48 -16.04
N PRO A 312 -2.68 -12.41 -16.04
CA PRO A 312 -3.46 -12.85 -14.88
C PRO A 312 -3.25 -14.34 -14.57
N TRP A 313 -3.12 -15.16 -15.60
CA TRP A 313 -2.84 -16.58 -15.46
C TRP A 313 -1.42 -16.85 -14.94
N ASN A 314 -0.42 -16.25 -15.58
CA ASN A 314 0.99 -16.45 -15.25
C ASN A 314 1.30 -15.95 -13.82
N LEU A 315 0.80 -14.76 -13.45
CA LEU A 315 0.92 -14.19 -12.11
C LEU A 315 0.29 -15.09 -11.04
N SER A 316 -0.88 -15.69 -11.35
CA SER A 316 -1.61 -16.50 -10.37
C SER A 316 -1.05 -17.91 -10.19
N LEU A 317 -0.47 -18.51 -11.25
CA LEU A 317 -0.14 -19.94 -11.26
C LEU A 317 1.34 -20.26 -11.53
N ARG A 318 2.10 -19.31 -12.07
CA ARG A 318 3.50 -19.52 -12.49
C ARG A 318 4.50 -18.63 -11.77
N ALA A 319 4.02 -17.66 -10.99
CA ALA A 319 4.88 -16.79 -10.18
C ALA A 319 5.68 -17.61 -9.17
N ARG A 320 6.95 -17.23 -8.94
CA ARG A 320 7.88 -17.90 -8.05
C ARG A 320 8.59 -16.89 -7.18
N THR A 321 8.96 -17.28 -5.97
CA THR A 321 9.82 -16.50 -5.07
C THR A 321 11.28 -16.63 -5.52
N ASP A 322 12.08 -15.59 -5.28
CA ASP A 322 13.50 -15.51 -5.63
C ASP A 322 13.79 -15.81 -7.12
N SER A 323 12.91 -15.33 -7.98
CA SER A 323 12.94 -15.57 -9.42
C SER A 323 12.53 -14.33 -10.20
N PRO A 324 13.10 -14.09 -11.40
CA PRO A 324 12.59 -13.04 -12.29
C PRO A 324 11.10 -13.21 -12.66
N ALA A 325 10.56 -14.44 -12.55
CA ALA A 325 9.14 -14.73 -12.80
C ALA A 325 8.26 -14.17 -11.68
N PHE A 326 8.10 -12.84 -11.65
CA PHE A 326 7.29 -12.02 -10.76
C PHE A 326 7.79 -11.89 -9.30
N ASP A 327 8.80 -12.63 -8.89
CA ASP A 327 9.42 -12.58 -7.54
C ASP A 327 8.39 -12.47 -6.40
N GLY A 328 7.62 -13.55 -6.21
CA GLY A 328 6.59 -13.66 -5.19
C GLY A 328 5.34 -14.40 -5.68
N ILE A 329 4.67 -15.12 -4.80
CA ILE A 329 3.53 -15.99 -5.12
C ILE A 329 2.22 -15.29 -4.74
N LEU A 330 1.28 -15.19 -5.70
CA LEU A 330 -0.09 -14.70 -5.47
C LEU A 330 -1.04 -15.84 -5.14
N GLY A 331 -1.01 -16.90 -5.94
CA GLY A 331 -2.03 -17.96 -5.92
C GLY A 331 -3.27 -17.62 -6.76
N PRO A 332 -4.19 -18.61 -6.94
CA PRO A 332 -5.29 -18.52 -7.91
C PRO A 332 -6.53 -17.78 -7.40
N ILE A 333 -6.55 -17.27 -6.16
CA ILE A 333 -7.76 -16.77 -5.50
C ILE A 333 -8.51 -15.72 -6.34
N PHE A 334 -7.81 -14.70 -6.86
CA PHE A 334 -8.44 -13.65 -7.63
C PHE A 334 -8.82 -14.11 -9.04
N LEU A 335 -8.00 -14.98 -9.65
CA LEU A 335 -8.31 -15.57 -10.97
C LEU A 335 -9.62 -16.35 -10.93
N LEU A 336 -9.89 -17.06 -9.84
CA LEU A 336 -11.09 -17.89 -9.66
C LEU A 336 -12.31 -17.11 -9.17
N THR A 337 -12.12 -16.02 -8.41
CA THR A 337 -13.23 -15.29 -7.79
C THR A 337 -13.71 -14.08 -8.60
N LEU A 338 -12.82 -13.34 -9.26
CA LEU A 338 -13.18 -12.12 -10.00
C LEU A 338 -14.15 -12.34 -11.17
N PRO A 339 -14.15 -13.48 -11.91
CA PRO A 339 -15.16 -13.71 -12.93
C PRO A 339 -16.61 -13.62 -12.45
N PHE A 340 -16.87 -13.87 -11.16
CA PHE A 340 -18.19 -13.73 -10.56
C PHE A 340 -18.70 -12.28 -10.48
N LEU A 341 -17.83 -11.28 -10.72
CA LEU A 341 -18.24 -9.89 -10.89
C LEU A 341 -19.24 -9.72 -12.04
N ALA A 342 -19.14 -10.54 -13.10
CA ALA A 342 -20.10 -10.54 -14.20
C ALA A 342 -21.54 -10.82 -13.75
N GLY A 343 -21.71 -11.54 -12.63
CA GLY A 343 -23.02 -11.81 -12.02
C GLY A 343 -23.60 -10.63 -11.21
N VAL A 344 -22.85 -9.57 -10.94
CA VAL A 344 -23.31 -8.40 -10.19
C VAL A 344 -24.09 -7.47 -11.10
N ARG A 345 -25.43 -7.45 -10.97
CA ARG A 345 -26.32 -6.68 -11.87
C ARG A 345 -26.15 -5.15 -11.79
N ARG A 346 -25.84 -4.63 -10.61
CA ARG A 346 -25.69 -3.17 -10.39
C ARG A 346 -24.45 -2.90 -9.56
N TRP A 347 -23.48 -2.22 -10.15
CA TRP A 347 -22.28 -1.78 -9.48
C TRP A 347 -22.53 -0.39 -8.90
N GLY A 348 -22.57 -0.30 -7.57
CA GLY A 348 -22.60 0.99 -6.87
C GLY A 348 -21.36 1.81 -7.17
N ALA A 349 -21.45 3.12 -6.96
CA ALA A 349 -20.32 4.03 -7.22
C ALA A 349 -19.04 3.65 -6.44
N PRO A 350 -19.08 3.20 -5.18
CA PRO A 350 -17.87 2.76 -4.47
C PRO A 350 -17.18 1.58 -5.15
N LEU A 351 -17.93 0.56 -5.57
CA LEU A 351 -17.35 -0.59 -6.27
C LEU A 351 -16.71 -0.18 -7.60
N LYS A 352 -17.34 0.72 -8.36
CA LYS A 352 -16.77 1.25 -9.60
C LYS A 352 -15.44 1.95 -9.37
N VAL A 353 -15.32 2.76 -8.31
CA VAL A 353 -14.06 3.43 -7.95
C VAL A 353 -12.95 2.41 -7.68
N LEU A 354 -13.24 1.35 -6.91
CA LEU A 354 -12.26 0.33 -6.61
C LEU A 354 -11.82 -0.47 -7.85
N LEU A 355 -12.78 -0.80 -8.73
CA LEU A 355 -12.47 -1.53 -9.97
C LEU A 355 -11.67 -0.67 -10.95
N LEU A 356 -11.98 0.63 -11.06
CA LEU A 356 -11.21 1.57 -11.87
C LEU A 356 -9.78 1.73 -11.32
N TYR A 357 -9.64 1.89 -10.00
CA TYR A 357 -8.32 1.87 -9.37
C TYR A 357 -7.59 0.56 -9.67
N GLY A 358 -8.27 -0.58 -9.48
CA GLY A 358 -7.68 -1.89 -9.69
C GLY A 358 -7.21 -2.12 -11.12
N ALA A 359 -8.01 -1.74 -12.11
CA ALA A 359 -7.65 -1.83 -13.53
C ALA A 359 -6.45 -0.92 -13.85
N ALA A 360 -6.47 0.34 -13.40
CA ALA A 360 -5.38 1.27 -13.62
C ALA A 360 -4.08 0.81 -12.92
N ALA A 361 -4.17 0.31 -11.68
CA ALA A 361 -3.01 -0.19 -10.93
C ALA A 361 -2.41 -1.44 -11.60
N PHE A 362 -3.25 -2.35 -12.09
CA PHE A 362 -2.79 -3.53 -12.81
C PHE A 362 -2.11 -3.17 -14.14
N CYS A 363 -2.71 -2.26 -14.92
CA CYS A 363 -2.12 -1.79 -16.18
C CYS A 363 -0.79 -1.06 -15.95
N PHE A 364 -0.71 -0.20 -14.95
CA PHE A 364 0.52 0.50 -14.58
C PHE A 364 1.62 -0.48 -14.15
N TRP A 365 1.29 -1.45 -13.32
CA TRP A 365 2.22 -2.50 -12.91
C TRP A 365 2.66 -3.36 -14.10
N ALA A 366 1.74 -3.76 -14.97
CA ALA A 366 2.04 -4.57 -16.15
C ALA A 366 3.03 -3.88 -17.09
N SER A 367 2.99 -2.55 -17.19
CA SER A 367 3.90 -1.75 -18.01
C SER A 367 5.21 -1.36 -17.31
N SER A 368 5.36 -1.67 -16.01
CA SER A 368 6.51 -1.34 -15.18
C SER A 368 7.28 -2.59 -14.70
N ALA A 369 7.92 -2.55 -13.55
CA ALA A 369 8.59 -3.71 -12.94
C ALA A 369 7.56 -4.73 -12.45
N GLN A 370 7.45 -5.86 -13.14
CA GLN A 370 6.44 -6.90 -12.88
C GLN A 370 6.84 -7.79 -11.68
N GLN A 371 6.94 -7.20 -10.48
CA GLN A 371 7.11 -7.95 -9.23
C GLN A 371 5.77 -8.08 -8.49
N THR A 372 5.44 -9.28 -8.01
CA THR A 372 4.17 -9.59 -7.33
C THR A 372 3.92 -8.68 -6.14
N ARG A 373 4.93 -8.39 -5.32
CA ARG A 373 4.80 -7.55 -4.13
C ARG A 373 4.37 -6.10 -4.44
N TYR A 374 4.67 -5.59 -5.64
CA TYR A 374 4.22 -4.24 -6.03
C TYR A 374 2.71 -4.15 -6.25
N LEU A 375 2.02 -5.28 -6.34
CA LEU A 375 0.56 -5.38 -6.39
C LEU A 375 -0.10 -5.56 -5.01
N ILE A 376 0.63 -5.59 -3.91
CA ILE A 376 0.05 -5.75 -2.56
C ILE A 376 -1.07 -4.72 -2.28
N PRO A 377 -0.95 -3.43 -2.64
CA PRO A 377 -2.06 -2.48 -2.50
C PRO A 377 -3.30 -2.88 -3.33
N LEU A 378 -3.09 -3.43 -4.52
CA LEU A 378 -4.18 -3.94 -5.35
C LEU A 378 -4.80 -5.20 -4.74
N PHE A 379 -4.00 -6.13 -4.21
CA PHE A 379 -4.51 -7.33 -3.56
C PHE A 379 -5.42 -7.00 -2.37
N ALA A 380 -5.09 -5.96 -1.61
CA ALA A 380 -5.92 -5.50 -0.52
C ALA A 380 -7.30 -5.00 -1.01
N VAL A 381 -7.33 -4.27 -2.12
CA VAL A 381 -8.57 -3.82 -2.76
C VAL A 381 -9.37 -5.01 -3.30
N LEU A 382 -8.71 -5.96 -3.98
CA LEU A 382 -9.37 -7.14 -4.53
C LEU A 382 -9.92 -8.05 -3.43
N ALA A 383 -9.22 -8.20 -2.32
CA ALA A 383 -9.73 -8.95 -1.16
C ALA A 383 -11.02 -8.32 -0.61
N ALA A 384 -11.07 -6.99 -0.49
CA ALA A 384 -12.30 -6.28 -0.12
C ALA A 384 -13.44 -6.55 -1.11
N VAL A 385 -13.16 -6.55 -2.41
CA VAL A 385 -14.13 -6.88 -3.48
C VAL A 385 -14.63 -8.31 -3.33
N VAL A 386 -13.76 -9.28 -3.05
CA VAL A 386 -14.18 -10.70 -2.82
C VAL A 386 -15.12 -10.81 -1.63
N GLY A 387 -14.84 -10.11 -0.52
CA GLY A 387 -15.75 -10.06 0.63
C GLY A 387 -17.16 -9.52 0.29
N VAL A 388 -17.23 -8.56 -0.63
CA VAL A 388 -18.51 -8.02 -1.16
C VAL A 388 -19.18 -9.05 -2.09
N LEU A 389 -18.44 -9.74 -2.95
CA LEU A 389 -18.94 -10.76 -3.85
C LEU A 389 -19.58 -11.92 -3.09
N LEU A 390 -18.94 -12.39 -2.03
CA LEU A 390 -19.47 -13.43 -1.15
C LEU A 390 -20.84 -13.04 -0.58
N ALA A 391 -20.98 -11.81 -0.10
CA ALA A 391 -22.26 -11.31 0.40
C ALA A 391 -23.32 -11.22 -0.72
N ALA A 392 -22.95 -10.69 -1.87
CA ALA A 392 -23.85 -10.58 -3.02
C ALA A 392 -24.33 -11.96 -3.51
N SER A 393 -23.45 -12.94 -3.51
CA SER A 393 -23.76 -14.33 -3.90
C SER A 393 -24.66 -15.01 -2.88
N ARG A 394 -24.40 -14.84 -1.59
CA ARG A 394 -25.23 -15.39 -0.51
C ARG A 394 -26.68 -14.93 -0.61
N ASP A 395 -26.87 -13.63 -0.89
CA ASP A 395 -28.22 -13.06 -0.95
C ASP A 395 -28.98 -13.46 -2.22
N ARG A 396 -28.26 -13.91 -3.25
CA ARG A 396 -28.85 -14.20 -4.57
C ARG A 396 -28.93 -15.69 -4.92
N SER A 397 -27.92 -16.48 -4.57
CA SER A 397 -27.78 -17.86 -4.97
C SER A 397 -26.90 -18.64 -4.00
N ARG A 398 -27.51 -19.48 -3.16
CA ARG A 398 -26.76 -20.33 -2.22
C ARG A 398 -25.72 -21.23 -2.91
N PRO A 399 -25.98 -21.88 -4.05
CA PRO A 399 -24.95 -22.67 -4.75
C PRO A 399 -23.72 -21.85 -5.16
N VAL A 400 -23.94 -20.65 -5.70
CA VAL A 400 -22.83 -19.73 -6.08
C VAL A 400 -22.05 -19.28 -4.86
N PHE A 401 -22.73 -18.98 -3.75
CA PHE A 401 -22.05 -18.65 -2.49
C PHE A 401 -21.15 -19.79 -2.00
N TRP A 402 -21.67 -21.05 -1.97
CA TRP A 402 -20.88 -22.18 -1.52
C TRP A 402 -19.74 -22.50 -2.45
N LEU A 403 -19.90 -22.34 -3.78
CA LEU A 403 -18.82 -22.48 -4.74
C LEU A 403 -17.70 -21.46 -4.47
N LEU A 404 -18.04 -20.17 -4.30
CA LEU A 404 -17.06 -19.13 -3.92
C LEU A 404 -16.39 -19.42 -2.58
N ALA A 405 -17.16 -19.84 -1.57
CA ALA A 405 -16.61 -20.19 -0.27
C ALA A 405 -15.63 -21.38 -0.35
N LEU A 406 -15.92 -22.40 -1.15
CA LEU A 406 -15.01 -23.53 -1.41
C LEU A 406 -13.75 -23.10 -2.14
N ILE A 407 -13.85 -22.22 -3.14
CA ILE A 407 -12.69 -21.63 -3.83
C ILE A 407 -11.79 -20.92 -2.82
N VAL A 408 -12.37 -20.05 -1.98
CA VAL A 408 -11.62 -19.32 -0.95
C VAL A 408 -10.94 -20.29 0.04
N ALA A 409 -11.65 -21.31 0.52
CA ALA A 409 -11.10 -22.30 1.44
C ALA A 409 -10.00 -23.18 0.78
N GLY A 410 -10.19 -23.54 -0.49
CA GLY A 410 -9.25 -24.39 -1.22
C GLY A 410 -7.98 -23.70 -1.72
N THR A 411 -7.97 -22.35 -1.76
CA THR A 411 -6.81 -21.55 -2.19
C THR A 411 -6.00 -20.98 -1.04
N GLY A 412 -6.39 -21.26 0.21
CA GLY A 412 -5.60 -20.93 1.40
C GLY A 412 -4.20 -21.55 1.36
N PRO A 413 -3.26 -21.10 2.21
CA PRO A 413 -1.87 -21.54 2.20
C PRO A 413 -1.82 -23.07 2.34
N LYS A 414 -1.38 -23.74 1.28
CA LYS A 414 -0.95 -25.13 1.37
C LYS A 414 0.44 -25.10 1.97
N ALA A 415 0.61 -25.73 3.14
CA ALA A 415 1.94 -26.02 3.66
C ALA A 415 2.72 -26.75 2.57
N SER A 416 3.67 -26.04 1.95
CA SER A 416 4.66 -26.60 1.03
C SER A 416 5.92 -26.91 1.79
#